data_195ef47c4dd6f8654e18a6a4a6166a61
#
_entry.id   195ef47c4dd6f8654e18a6a4a6166a61
#
_cell.length_a   1.000
_cell.length_b   1.000
_cell.length_c   1.000
_cell.angle_alpha   90.00
_cell.angle_beta   90.00
_cell.angle_gamma   90.00
#
_symmetry.space_group_name_H-M   'P 1'
#
loop_
_entity.id
_entity.type
_entity.pdbx_description
1 polymer ?
#
loop_
_entity_poly.entity_id
_entity_poly.type
_entity_poly.pdbx_seq_one_letter_code
_entity_poly.pdbx_strand_id
1 'polypeptide(L)'
;MQAAKTAAGASKAQFTYGSDGRKLSARARTGGFEYLGSLIYAYRGGTLSLAQAVTDEGTIQSAGVNYFIRDHLGSVRAVVDHTGKIVERNDYYPFGGRHENSALSLLATNRYKFGGKETLEPVSLDMLDFGARFYDPRIARWNTQDPLAEKYFSLSPYNYCAGNPITLVDPTGMVMDDYRLKKNGEIELMKKTNDNYDVIYAENEKGEVDLSKSIQIDKNILPSKKSDNSEISKTPYDYYEIFDDNQAQKLTEFVWENSTVEWGGDFCGYY
;
A
#
# COMPACT_ATOMS: atom_id res chain seq x y z
N MET A 1 15.93 -12.80 -1.61
CA MET A 1 17.01 -11.78 -1.51
C MET A 1 17.12 -11.09 -2.87
N GLN A 2 16.93 -9.77 -2.91
CA GLN A 2 17.07 -8.98 -4.14
C GLN A 2 18.35 -8.14 -4.04
N ALA A 3 19.08 -8.00 -5.15
CA ALA A 3 20.31 -7.24 -5.21
C ALA A 3 20.40 -6.36 -6.45
N ALA A 4 20.66 -5.09 -6.28
CA ALA A 4 21.03 -4.19 -7.37
C ALA A 4 22.52 -4.40 -7.72
N LYS A 5 22.85 -4.60 -8.99
CA LYS A 5 24.20 -4.90 -9.47
C LYS A 5 24.72 -3.82 -10.42
N THR A 6 26.03 -3.63 -10.45
CA THR A 6 26.72 -2.86 -11.49
C THR A 6 26.79 -3.65 -12.81
N ALA A 7 27.14 -2.99 -13.92
CA ALA A 7 27.43 -3.64 -15.19
C ALA A 7 28.54 -4.71 -15.08
N ALA A 8 29.47 -4.58 -14.13
CA ALA A 8 30.52 -5.56 -13.83
C ALA A 8 30.05 -6.71 -12.90
N GLY A 9 28.76 -6.77 -12.56
CA GLY A 9 28.19 -7.82 -11.71
C GLY A 9 28.40 -7.67 -10.21
N ALA A 10 29.13 -6.66 -9.75
CA ALA A 10 29.28 -6.36 -8.33
C ALA A 10 27.97 -5.81 -7.77
N SER A 11 27.55 -6.27 -6.58
CA SER A 11 26.33 -5.77 -5.92
C SER A 11 26.52 -4.33 -5.47
N LYS A 12 25.65 -3.41 -5.90
CA LYS A 12 25.58 -2.04 -5.38
C LYS A 12 24.89 -1.99 -4.03
N ALA A 13 23.81 -2.74 -3.90
CA ALA A 13 23.10 -2.96 -2.64
C ALA A 13 22.45 -4.33 -2.59
N GLN A 14 22.14 -4.74 -1.37
CA GLN A 14 21.47 -5.98 -1.05
C GLN A 14 20.23 -5.67 -0.19
N PHE A 15 19.10 -6.20 -0.59
CA PHE A 15 17.83 -6.07 0.12
C PHE A 15 17.44 -7.45 0.67
N THR A 16 17.01 -7.47 1.94
CA THR A 16 16.54 -8.69 2.60
C THR A 16 15.11 -8.47 3.03
N TYR A 17 14.27 -9.46 2.77
CA TYR A 17 12.86 -9.46 3.13
C TYR A 17 12.55 -10.68 3.97
N GLY A 18 11.58 -10.56 4.88
CA GLY A 18 10.99 -11.67 5.61
C GLY A 18 10.12 -12.54 4.70
N SER A 19 9.67 -13.68 5.22
CA SER A 19 8.72 -14.55 4.52
C SER A 19 7.36 -13.91 4.29
N ASP A 20 7.03 -12.89 5.07
CA ASP A 20 5.84 -12.05 5.00
C ASP A 20 5.98 -10.87 4.03
N GLY A 21 7.08 -10.78 3.29
CA GLY A 21 7.36 -9.70 2.34
C GLY A 21 7.84 -8.39 2.98
N ARG A 22 7.92 -8.28 4.32
CA ARG A 22 8.43 -7.08 4.98
C ARG A 22 9.93 -6.94 4.77
N LYS A 23 10.38 -5.72 4.45
CA LYS A 23 11.80 -5.40 4.33
C LYS A 23 12.47 -5.48 5.69
N LEU A 24 13.56 -6.24 5.78
CA LEU A 24 14.38 -6.38 6.99
C LEU A 24 15.66 -5.57 6.90
N SER A 25 16.28 -5.49 5.72
CA SER A 25 17.47 -4.67 5.53
C SER A 25 17.63 -4.16 4.10
N ALA A 26 18.32 -3.03 3.99
CA ALA A 26 18.81 -2.46 2.73
C ALA A 26 20.27 -2.03 2.95
N ARG A 27 21.23 -2.78 2.43
CA ARG A 27 22.65 -2.55 2.69
C ARG A 27 23.43 -2.30 1.41
N ALA A 28 24.32 -1.32 1.44
CA ALA A 28 25.35 -1.08 0.44
C ALA A 28 26.74 -1.13 1.06
N ARG A 29 27.77 -0.95 0.23
CA ARG A 29 29.18 -1.00 0.68
C ARG A 29 29.49 0.02 1.78
N THR A 30 28.88 1.20 1.74
CA THR A 30 29.16 2.33 2.63
C THR A 30 28.23 2.45 3.81
N GLY A 31 27.19 1.61 3.88
CA GLY A 31 26.17 1.66 4.92
C GLY A 31 24.82 1.16 4.45
N GLY A 32 23.78 1.42 5.21
CA GLY A 32 22.44 0.97 4.88
C GLY A 32 21.42 1.20 5.99
N PHE A 33 20.36 0.42 5.93
CA PHE A 33 19.25 0.50 6.86
C PHE A 33 18.82 -0.90 7.31
N GLU A 34 18.42 -0.97 8.57
CA GLU A 34 17.74 -2.12 9.17
C GLU A 34 16.33 -1.71 9.58
N TYR A 35 15.37 -2.59 9.36
CA TYR A 35 13.95 -2.32 9.59
C TYR A 35 13.42 -3.25 10.68
N LEU A 36 12.84 -2.67 11.73
CA LEU A 36 12.20 -3.38 12.82
C LEU A 36 10.78 -2.82 12.99
N GLY A 37 9.83 -3.38 12.24
CA GLY A 37 8.48 -2.82 12.15
C GLY A 37 8.52 -1.39 11.60
N SER A 38 7.97 -0.45 12.35
CA SER A 38 7.98 0.98 12.03
C SER A 38 9.33 1.69 12.31
N LEU A 39 10.26 1.03 12.99
CA LEU A 39 11.56 1.62 13.34
C LEU A 39 12.59 1.33 12.26
N ILE A 40 13.31 2.35 11.84
CA ILE A 40 14.38 2.27 10.86
C ILE A 40 15.69 2.72 11.50
N TYR A 41 16.67 1.84 11.45
CA TYR A 41 18.01 2.08 11.96
C TYR A 41 18.98 2.30 10.81
N ALA A 42 19.79 3.34 10.88
CA ALA A 42 20.92 3.54 9.98
C ALA A 42 22.09 2.65 10.41
N TYR A 43 22.65 1.91 9.46
CA TYR A 43 23.84 1.11 9.62
C TYR A 43 25.03 1.81 8.98
N ARG A 44 26.04 2.18 9.76
CA ARG A 44 27.27 2.82 9.28
C ARG A 44 28.47 2.32 10.10
N GLY A 45 29.53 1.86 9.42
CA GLY A 45 30.78 1.47 10.08
C GLY A 45 30.64 0.40 11.16
N GLY A 46 29.66 -0.52 11.02
CA GLY A 46 29.41 -1.56 12.04
C GLY A 46 28.44 -1.14 13.15
N THR A 47 28.02 0.12 13.19
CA THR A 47 27.13 0.67 14.24
C THR A 47 25.73 0.89 13.70
N LEU A 48 24.71 0.54 14.51
CA LEU A 48 23.30 0.85 14.30
C LEU A 48 22.93 2.06 15.14
N SER A 49 22.22 3.00 14.53
CA SER A 49 21.60 4.14 15.22
C SER A 49 20.17 4.32 14.73
N LEU A 50 19.23 4.65 15.61
CA LEU A 50 17.87 4.94 15.21
C LEU A 50 17.85 6.15 14.28
N ALA A 51 17.39 5.95 13.04
CA ALA A 51 17.28 7.00 12.04
C ALA A 51 15.91 7.68 12.11
N GLN A 52 14.86 6.87 12.13
CA GLN A 52 13.48 7.38 12.19
C GLN A 52 12.50 6.28 12.59
N ALA A 53 11.34 6.69 13.09
CA ALA A 53 10.14 5.89 13.12
C ALA A 53 9.20 6.33 12.01
N VAL A 54 8.49 5.40 11.39
CA VAL A 54 7.51 5.65 10.33
C VAL A 54 6.12 5.38 10.89
N THR A 55 5.20 6.28 10.65
CA THR A 55 3.79 6.17 11.02
C THR A 55 2.93 6.43 9.80
N ASP A 56 1.65 6.19 9.88
CA ASP A 56 0.71 6.51 8.79
C ASP A 56 0.69 8.01 8.50
N GLU A 57 0.90 8.84 9.52
CA GLU A 57 0.89 10.29 9.40
C GLU A 57 2.22 10.88 8.90
N GLY A 58 3.33 10.12 8.96
CA GLY A 58 4.63 10.64 8.55
C GLY A 58 5.83 9.97 9.20
N THR A 59 6.84 10.75 9.57
CA THR A 59 8.07 10.25 10.19
C THR A 59 8.44 11.02 11.45
N ILE A 60 8.96 10.30 12.44
CA ILE A 60 9.51 10.86 13.68
C ILE A 60 11.02 10.65 13.63
N GLN A 61 11.77 11.72 13.75
CA GLN A 61 13.24 11.75 13.75
C GLN A 61 13.74 12.49 14.99
N SER A 62 15.05 12.42 15.26
CA SER A 62 15.65 13.18 16.36
C SER A 62 15.43 14.71 16.23
N ALA A 63 15.31 15.20 14.99
CA ALA A 63 15.06 16.62 14.69
C ALA A 63 13.58 17.03 14.83
N GLY A 64 12.66 16.11 15.04
CA GLY A 64 11.22 16.38 15.18
C GLY A 64 10.34 15.48 14.33
N VAL A 65 9.08 15.85 14.25
CA VAL A 65 8.06 15.12 13.49
C VAL A 65 7.85 15.78 12.13
N ASN A 66 7.74 14.97 11.10
CA ASN A 66 7.39 15.39 9.75
C ASN A 66 6.08 14.71 9.36
N TYR A 67 5.08 15.50 9.00
CA TYR A 67 3.76 15.03 8.58
C TYR A 67 3.68 14.93 7.06
N PHE A 68 3.06 13.86 6.56
CA PHE A 68 2.85 13.63 5.14
C PHE A 68 1.45 14.10 4.71
N ILE A 69 1.41 14.99 3.74
CA ILE A 69 0.17 15.31 3.02
C ILE A 69 0.16 14.46 1.76
N ARG A 70 -0.83 13.56 1.67
CA ARG A 70 -0.95 12.56 0.60
C ARG A 70 -2.10 12.90 -0.34
N ASP A 71 -2.02 12.41 -1.57
CA ASP A 71 -3.15 12.38 -2.50
C ASP A 71 -3.97 11.09 -2.34
N HIS A 72 -5.02 10.97 -3.14
CA HIS A 72 -5.92 9.82 -3.15
C HIS A 72 -5.25 8.47 -3.50
N LEU A 73 -4.07 8.50 -4.09
CA LEU A 73 -3.24 7.32 -4.39
C LEU A 73 -2.23 7.01 -3.27
N GLY A 74 -2.25 7.77 -2.17
CA GLY A 74 -1.29 7.66 -1.09
C GLY A 74 0.08 8.30 -1.36
N SER A 75 0.26 8.98 -2.50
CA SER A 75 1.54 9.63 -2.84
C SER A 75 1.81 10.84 -1.95
N VAL A 76 3.03 10.97 -1.45
CA VAL A 76 3.43 12.09 -0.59
C VAL A 76 3.59 13.35 -1.44
N ARG A 77 2.59 14.26 -1.35
CA ARG A 77 2.55 15.53 -2.11
C ARG A 77 3.30 16.64 -1.40
N ALA A 78 3.24 16.66 -0.08
CA ALA A 78 4.02 17.58 0.73
C ALA A 78 4.44 16.92 2.04
N VAL A 79 5.54 17.42 2.59
CA VAL A 79 5.98 17.12 3.94
C VAL A 79 6.00 18.42 4.73
N VAL A 80 5.36 18.40 5.89
CA VAL A 80 5.26 19.55 6.80
C VAL A 80 5.96 19.21 8.11
N ASP A 81 6.83 20.06 8.59
CA ASP A 81 7.47 19.86 9.88
C ASP A 81 6.53 20.18 11.06
N HIS A 82 6.99 19.89 12.28
CA HIS A 82 6.24 20.14 13.51
C HIS A 82 5.91 21.63 13.77
N THR A 83 6.51 22.55 13.01
CA THR A 83 6.22 23.99 13.09
C THR A 83 5.16 24.44 12.10
N GLY A 84 4.69 23.54 11.23
CA GLY A 84 3.74 23.84 10.16
C GLY A 84 4.40 24.32 8.86
N LYS A 85 5.73 24.26 8.75
CA LYS A 85 6.46 24.68 7.55
C LYS A 85 6.54 23.54 6.55
N ILE A 86 6.25 23.83 5.28
CA ILE A 86 6.47 22.88 4.18
C ILE A 86 7.98 22.74 3.95
N VAL A 87 8.49 21.51 4.12
CA VAL A 87 9.90 21.17 3.97
C VAL A 87 10.19 20.32 2.74
N GLU A 88 9.13 19.77 2.13
CA GLU A 88 9.21 19.08 0.85
C GLU A 88 7.88 19.23 0.10
N ARG A 89 7.98 19.34 -1.23
CA ARG A 89 6.84 19.32 -2.14
C ARG A 89 7.17 18.42 -3.32
N ASN A 90 6.20 17.59 -3.74
CA ASN A 90 6.32 16.69 -4.87
C ASN A 90 5.09 16.79 -5.77
N ASP A 91 5.32 16.97 -7.06
CA ASP A 91 4.32 16.79 -8.09
C ASP A 91 4.73 15.60 -8.95
N TYR A 92 3.75 14.74 -9.28
CA TYR A 92 4.00 13.52 -10.02
C TYR A 92 3.24 13.50 -11.34
N TYR A 93 3.87 12.97 -12.37
CA TYR A 93 3.18 12.48 -13.54
C TYR A 93 2.30 11.27 -13.20
N PRO A 94 1.32 10.91 -14.03
CA PRO A 94 0.39 9.82 -13.74
C PRO A 94 1.04 8.51 -13.31
N PHE A 95 2.17 8.15 -13.89
CA PHE A 95 2.94 6.95 -13.54
C PHE A 95 4.01 7.18 -12.46
N GLY A 96 3.93 8.26 -11.71
CA GLY A 96 4.78 8.50 -10.55
C GLY A 96 6.15 9.12 -10.86
N GLY A 97 6.44 9.42 -12.12
CA GLY A 97 7.60 10.23 -12.47
C GLY A 97 7.50 11.58 -11.79
N ARG A 98 8.56 12.01 -11.11
CA ARG A 98 8.58 13.28 -10.37
C ARG A 98 8.80 14.45 -11.31
N HIS A 99 8.00 15.52 -11.18
CA HIS A 99 8.15 16.72 -11.99
C HIS A 99 9.30 17.59 -11.45
N GLU A 100 10.32 17.82 -12.25
CA GLU A 100 11.57 18.48 -11.82
C GLU A 100 11.36 19.93 -11.33
N ASN A 101 10.45 20.68 -11.96
CA ASN A 101 10.24 22.09 -11.65
C ASN A 101 9.40 22.36 -10.38
N SER A 102 8.79 21.34 -9.81
CA SER A 102 7.93 21.48 -8.62
C SER A 102 8.58 20.95 -7.35
N ALA A 103 9.77 20.38 -7.48
CA ALA A 103 10.45 19.73 -6.37
C ALA A 103 11.15 20.72 -5.46
N LEU A 104 10.41 21.30 -4.50
CA LEU A 104 11.02 21.87 -3.31
C LEU A 104 11.42 20.71 -2.41
N SER A 105 12.70 20.37 -2.35
CA SER A 105 13.19 19.36 -1.42
C SER A 105 14.20 19.99 -0.48
N LEU A 106 13.72 20.38 0.68
CA LEU A 106 14.54 20.81 1.81
C LEU A 106 14.86 19.63 2.76
N LEU A 107 14.15 18.51 2.58
CA LEU A 107 14.31 17.26 3.35
C LEU A 107 14.94 16.18 2.48
N ALA A 108 16.26 16.17 2.42
CA ALA A 108 17.02 15.12 1.71
C ALA A 108 16.82 13.71 2.32
N THR A 109 16.23 13.62 3.52
CA THR A 109 16.06 12.37 4.25
C THR A 109 14.72 11.68 4.03
N ASN A 110 13.72 12.37 3.44
CA ASN A 110 12.44 11.72 3.17
C ASN A 110 12.58 10.77 1.96
N ARG A 111 12.34 9.50 2.20
CA ARG A 111 12.43 8.44 1.19
C ARG A 111 11.09 8.01 0.64
N TYR A 112 9.98 8.45 1.25
CA TYR A 112 8.62 8.07 0.88
C TYR A 112 8.08 9.04 -0.18
N LYS A 113 7.67 8.50 -1.33
CA LYS A 113 7.29 9.28 -2.50
C LYS A 113 5.95 8.83 -3.09
N PHE A 114 5.91 8.51 -4.37
CA PHE A 114 4.74 8.05 -5.10
C PHE A 114 4.13 6.78 -4.49
N GLY A 115 2.81 6.75 -4.36
CA GLY A 115 2.09 5.67 -3.68
C GLY A 115 2.49 5.45 -2.23
N GLY A 116 3.13 6.46 -1.57
CA GLY A 116 3.69 6.32 -0.23
C GLY A 116 4.87 5.36 -0.14
N LYS A 117 5.43 4.92 -1.28
CA LYS A 117 6.49 3.92 -1.34
C LYS A 117 7.87 4.53 -1.13
N GLU A 118 8.74 3.69 -0.55
CA GLU A 118 10.11 4.06 -0.25
C GLU A 118 10.99 3.97 -1.50
N THR A 119 11.81 5.01 -1.74
CA THR A 119 12.85 4.97 -2.77
C THR A 119 13.95 3.99 -2.40
N LEU A 120 14.61 3.39 -3.40
CA LEU A 120 15.69 2.42 -3.19
C LEU A 120 16.99 3.10 -2.74
N GLU A 121 17.00 3.48 -1.48
CA GLU A 121 18.22 3.86 -0.77
C GLU A 121 18.90 2.59 -0.20
N PRO A 122 20.21 2.55 -0.09
CA PRO A 122 21.22 3.61 -0.27
C PRO A 122 21.83 3.66 -1.67
N VAL A 123 21.21 3.11 -2.71
CA VAL A 123 21.80 3.01 -4.06
C VAL A 123 21.42 4.17 -4.98
N SER A 124 20.63 5.14 -4.51
CA SER A 124 20.18 6.30 -5.29
C SER A 124 19.59 5.91 -6.66
N LEU A 125 18.83 4.83 -6.68
CA LEU A 125 18.01 4.45 -7.82
C LEU A 125 16.64 5.08 -7.63
N ASP A 126 16.16 5.84 -8.61
CA ASP A 126 14.83 6.46 -8.62
C ASP A 126 13.71 5.41 -8.79
N MET A 127 13.91 4.23 -8.24
CA MET A 127 12.94 3.14 -8.19
C MET A 127 12.27 3.12 -6.82
N LEU A 128 11.07 2.60 -6.78
CA LEU A 128 10.24 2.49 -5.59
C LEU A 128 10.10 1.05 -5.16
N ASP A 129 10.17 0.82 -3.86
CA ASP A 129 10.03 -0.50 -3.26
C ASP A 129 8.57 -0.74 -2.88
N PHE A 130 7.92 -1.65 -3.58
CA PHE A 130 6.56 -2.08 -3.29
C PHE A 130 6.52 -3.41 -2.49
N GLY A 131 7.68 -3.92 -2.07
CA GLY A 131 7.82 -5.19 -1.37
C GLY A 131 8.10 -6.34 -2.32
N ALA A 132 7.12 -6.83 -3.04
CA ALA A 132 7.31 -7.94 -3.97
C ALA A 132 8.13 -7.57 -5.21
N ARG A 133 7.98 -6.35 -5.70
CA ARG A 133 8.68 -5.84 -6.89
C ARG A 133 9.19 -4.43 -6.67
N PHE A 134 10.20 -4.05 -7.48
CA PHE A 134 10.61 -2.66 -7.61
C PHE A 134 9.95 -2.03 -8.83
N TYR A 135 9.45 -0.83 -8.65
CA TYR A 135 8.81 -0.05 -9.70
C TYR A 135 9.71 1.06 -10.20
N ASP A 136 9.88 1.19 -11.50
CA ASP A 136 10.60 2.30 -12.12
C ASP A 136 9.61 3.31 -12.74
N PRO A 137 9.35 4.45 -12.09
CA PRO A 137 8.40 5.44 -12.58
C PRO A 137 8.86 6.17 -13.85
N ARG A 138 10.16 6.11 -14.20
CA ARG A 138 10.70 6.73 -15.41
C ARG A 138 10.29 5.99 -16.68
N ILE A 139 10.13 4.68 -16.57
CA ILE A 139 9.68 3.82 -17.68
C ILE A 139 8.27 3.27 -17.47
N ALA A 140 7.62 3.66 -16.36
CA ALA A 140 6.25 3.25 -16.00
C ALA A 140 6.06 1.73 -15.94
N ARG A 141 7.06 0.98 -15.38
CA ARG A 141 7.06 -0.48 -15.39
C ARG A 141 7.69 -1.06 -14.12
N TRP A 142 7.28 -2.28 -13.82
CA TRP A 142 7.97 -3.14 -12.88
C TRP A 142 9.32 -3.60 -13.44
N ASN A 143 10.30 -3.78 -12.55
CA ASN A 143 11.65 -4.25 -12.92
C ASN A 143 11.73 -5.79 -13.11
N THR A 144 10.74 -6.51 -12.58
CA THR A 144 10.63 -7.98 -12.68
C THR A 144 9.23 -8.35 -13.16
N GLN A 145 9.10 -9.56 -13.67
CA GLN A 145 7.79 -10.12 -14.03
C GLN A 145 6.90 -10.23 -12.80
N ASP A 146 5.61 -10.08 -13.03
CA ASP A 146 4.60 -10.33 -12.02
C ASP A 146 4.66 -11.82 -11.59
N PRO A 147 4.80 -12.12 -10.29
CA PRO A 147 4.70 -13.49 -9.81
C PRO A 147 3.36 -14.16 -10.20
N LEU A 148 2.33 -13.37 -10.47
CA LEU A 148 0.99 -13.80 -10.86
C LEU A 148 0.69 -13.62 -12.36
N ALA A 149 1.72 -13.41 -13.19
CA ALA A 149 1.57 -13.16 -14.63
C ALA A 149 0.70 -14.19 -15.35
N GLU A 150 0.73 -15.45 -14.91
CA GLU A 150 -0.09 -16.54 -15.47
C GLU A 150 -1.60 -16.32 -15.30
N LYS A 151 -2.02 -15.39 -14.42
CA LYS A 151 -3.43 -15.04 -14.21
C LYS A 151 -3.91 -13.93 -15.14
N TYR A 152 -3.00 -13.24 -15.83
CA TYR A 152 -3.27 -12.02 -16.62
C TYR A 152 -2.71 -12.12 -18.03
N PHE A 153 -3.11 -13.12 -18.80
CA PHE A 153 -2.63 -13.34 -20.17
C PHE A 153 -2.82 -12.15 -21.11
N SER A 154 -3.77 -11.26 -20.81
CA SER A 154 -4.04 -10.07 -21.63
C SER A 154 -3.15 -8.87 -21.30
N LEU A 155 -2.38 -8.93 -20.22
CA LEU A 155 -1.52 -7.84 -19.77
C LEU A 155 -0.05 -8.24 -19.83
N SER A 156 0.81 -7.24 -20.10
CA SER A 156 2.24 -7.44 -19.96
C SER A 156 2.60 -7.76 -18.49
N PRO A 157 3.45 -8.78 -18.22
CA PRO A 157 3.90 -9.08 -16.85
C PRO A 157 4.62 -7.93 -16.13
N TYR A 158 5.03 -6.90 -16.85
CA TYR A 158 5.70 -5.71 -16.33
C TYR A 158 4.78 -4.49 -16.22
N ASN A 159 3.49 -4.66 -16.51
CA ASN A 159 2.52 -3.56 -16.52
C ASN A 159 2.22 -3.10 -15.08
N TYR A 160 2.15 -1.77 -14.87
CA TYR A 160 1.72 -1.15 -13.63
C TYR A 160 0.25 -0.73 -13.74
N CYS A 161 -0.57 -1.17 -12.77
CA CYS A 161 -1.99 -0.81 -12.65
C CYS A 161 -2.79 -0.94 -13.95
N ALA A 162 -2.58 -2.00 -14.73
CA ALA A 162 -3.25 -2.24 -16.01
C ALA A 162 -3.20 -1.03 -16.99
N GLY A 163 -2.21 -0.12 -16.84
CA GLY A 163 -2.09 1.12 -17.61
C GLY A 163 -2.96 2.28 -17.12
N ASN A 164 -3.65 2.14 -16.00
CA ASN A 164 -4.52 3.16 -15.41
C ASN A 164 -4.09 3.54 -13.97
N PRO A 165 -2.93 4.21 -13.80
CA PRO A 165 -2.36 4.52 -12.48
C PRO A 165 -3.06 5.69 -11.76
N ILE A 166 -4.06 6.33 -12.37
CA ILE A 166 -4.82 7.42 -11.74
C ILE A 166 -5.96 6.87 -10.89
N THR A 167 -6.51 5.71 -11.26
CA THR A 167 -7.64 5.10 -10.57
C THR A 167 -7.28 3.79 -9.87
N LEU A 168 -6.20 3.14 -10.28
CA LEU A 168 -5.76 1.87 -9.73
C LEU A 168 -4.47 2.05 -8.91
N VAL A 169 -4.41 1.38 -7.78
CA VAL A 169 -3.23 1.30 -6.91
C VAL A 169 -2.79 -0.15 -6.83
N ASP A 170 -1.50 -0.39 -6.85
CA ASP A 170 -0.90 -1.69 -6.51
C ASP A 170 -0.07 -1.51 -5.23
N PRO A 171 -0.59 -1.84 -4.06
CA PRO A 171 0.07 -1.52 -2.80
C PRO A 171 1.26 -2.42 -2.46
N THR A 172 1.37 -3.61 -3.02
CA THR A 172 2.41 -4.60 -2.67
C THR A 172 3.36 -4.95 -3.80
N GLY A 173 3.06 -4.50 -5.02
CA GLY A 173 3.76 -4.99 -6.20
C GLY A 173 3.33 -6.39 -6.62
N MET A 174 2.14 -6.81 -6.21
CA MET A 174 1.41 -8.00 -6.66
C MET A 174 -0.05 -7.59 -6.82
N VAL A 175 -0.86 -8.42 -7.43
CA VAL A 175 -2.28 -8.12 -7.61
C VAL A 175 -3.06 -8.51 -6.36
N MET A 176 -4.05 -7.68 -5.99
CA MET A 176 -4.90 -7.80 -4.80
C MET A 176 -6.05 -8.78 -4.98
N ASP A 177 -6.57 -9.37 -3.88
CA ASP A 177 -7.90 -9.95 -3.89
C ASP A 177 -8.91 -8.83 -4.11
N ASP A 178 -9.63 -8.94 -5.21
CA ASP A 178 -10.63 -7.97 -5.60
C ASP A 178 -12.01 -8.54 -5.29
N TYR A 179 -12.79 -7.77 -4.56
CA TYR A 179 -14.19 -8.06 -4.25
C TYR A 179 -15.09 -7.01 -4.87
N ARG A 180 -16.30 -7.40 -5.19
CA ARG A 180 -17.35 -6.52 -5.65
C ARG A 180 -18.45 -6.45 -4.60
N LEU A 181 -18.80 -5.23 -4.16
CA LEU A 181 -19.98 -4.97 -3.38
C LEU A 181 -21.15 -4.71 -4.35
N LYS A 182 -22.08 -5.64 -4.40
CA LYS A 182 -23.31 -5.50 -5.18
C LYS A 182 -24.28 -4.53 -4.52
N LYS A 183 -25.25 -4.01 -5.28
CA LYS A 183 -26.27 -3.11 -4.75
C LYS A 183 -27.16 -3.80 -3.69
N ASN A 184 -27.33 -5.10 -3.77
CA ASN A 184 -28.05 -5.89 -2.75
C ASN A 184 -27.21 -6.17 -1.48
N GLY A 185 -26.03 -5.56 -1.32
CA GLY A 185 -25.15 -5.72 -0.16
C GLY A 185 -24.28 -6.98 -0.18
N GLU A 186 -24.41 -7.85 -1.19
CA GLU A 186 -23.57 -9.03 -1.31
C GLU A 186 -22.15 -8.65 -1.70
N ILE A 187 -21.16 -9.17 -0.97
CA ILE A 187 -19.74 -9.02 -1.31
C ILE A 187 -19.28 -10.30 -2.01
N GLU A 188 -18.96 -10.17 -3.28
CA GLU A 188 -18.55 -11.27 -4.15
C GLU A 188 -17.06 -11.21 -4.46
N LEU A 189 -16.36 -12.33 -4.25
CA LEU A 189 -14.96 -12.46 -4.65
C LEU A 189 -14.87 -12.47 -6.19
N MET A 190 -14.27 -11.44 -6.76
CA MET A 190 -13.98 -11.39 -8.20
C MET A 190 -12.66 -12.09 -8.51
N LYS A 191 -11.68 -12.00 -7.60
CA LYS A 191 -10.34 -12.46 -7.83
C LYS A 191 -9.59 -12.69 -6.52
N LYS A 192 -8.92 -13.83 -6.40
CA LYS A 192 -8.13 -14.21 -5.22
C LYS A 192 -6.65 -13.90 -5.42
N THR A 193 -6.02 -13.31 -4.41
CA THR A 193 -4.59 -12.99 -4.37
C THR A 193 -3.96 -13.41 -3.04
N ASN A 194 -2.66 -13.26 -2.89
CA ASN A 194 -1.92 -13.60 -1.66
C ASN A 194 -1.41 -12.37 -0.92
N ASP A 195 -2.07 -11.22 -1.06
CA ASP A 195 -1.70 -9.98 -0.40
C ASP A 195 -2.13 -9.97 1.07
N ASN A 196 -1.68 -8.95 1.82
CA ASN A 196 -2.03 -8.78 3.22
C ASN A 196 -3.36 -8.03 3.44
N TYR A 197 -4.06 -7.66 2.37
CA TYR A 197 -5.35 -6.98 2.41
C TYR A 197 -6.19 -7.30 1.17
N ASP A 198 -7.46 -6.99 1.26
CA ASP A 198 -8.46 -7.15 0.23
C ASP A 198 -8.95 -5.77 -0.24
N VAL A 199 -9.37 -5.65 -1.49
CA VAL A 199 -10.03 -4.44 -2.01
C VAL A 199 -11.46 -4.76 -2.39
N ILE A 200 -12.37 -3.91 -1.93
CA ILE A 200 -13.78 -4.00 -2.28
C ILE A 200 -14.12 -2.81 -3.17
N TYR A 201 -14.63 -3.09 -4.36
CA TYR A 201 -15.15 -2.11 -5.30
C TYR A 201 -16.67 -2.08 -5.24
N ALA A 202 -17.25 -0.91 -5.28
CA ALA A 202 -18.71 -0.78 -5.38
C ALA A 202 -19.19 -1.08 -6.82
N GLU A 203 -20.43 -1.53 -6.93
CA GLU A 203 -21.13 -1.67 -8.19
C GLU A 203 -21.82 -0.35 -8.58
N ASN A 204 -21.75 0.03 -9.86
CA ASN A 204 -22.48 1.18 -10.38
C ASN A 204 -23.96 0.82 -10.64
N GLU A 205 -24.76 1.78 -11.13
CA GLU A 205 -26.19 1.57 -11.43
C GLU A 205 -26.45 0.57 -12.56
N LYS A 206 -25.43 0.25 -13.36
CA LYS A 206 -25.52 -0.73 -14.46
C LYS A 206 -25.11 -2.14 -14.05
N GLY A 207 -24.72 -2.35 -12.78
CA GLY A 207 -24.22 -3.62 -12.30
C GLY A 207 -22.75 -3.88 -12.69
N GLU A 208 -22.00 -2.85 -13.09
CA GLU A 208 -20.58 -2.94 -13.41
C GLU A 208 -19.74 -2.43 -12.23
N VAL A 209 -18.51 -2.88 -12.12
CA VAL A 209 -17.57 -2.44 -11.07
C VAL A 209 -17.22 -0.96 -11.28
N ASP A 210 -17.43 -0.15 -10.25
CA ASP A 210 -17.01 1.24 -10.21
C ASP A 210 -15.63 1.36 -9.56
N LEU A 211 -14.59 1.44 -10.37
CA LEU A 211 -13.20 1.52 -9.90
C LEU A 211 -12.88 2.82 -9.14
N SER A 212 -13.73 3.84 -9.24
CA SER A 212 -13.57 5.08 -8.49
C SER A 212 -14.06 4.99 -7.04
N LYS A 213 -14.83 3.95 -6.73
CA LYS A 213 -15.39 3.69 -5.40
C LYS A 213 -14.86 2.37 -4.86
N SER A 214 -13.84 2.46 -4.04
CA SER A 214 -13.23 1.29 -3.43
C SER A 214 -12.74 1.57 -2.02
N ILE A 215 -12.70 0.52 -1.20
CA ILE A 215 -11.97 0.52 0.06
C ILE A 215 -10.98 -0.63 0.11
N GLN A 216 -9.97 -0.45 0.94
CA GLN A 216 -9.00 -1.47 1.29
C GLN A 216 -9.24 -1.89 2.75
N ILE A 217 -9.31 -3.19 2.99
CA ILE A 217 -9.47 -3.79 4.32
C ILE A 217 -8.42 -4.87 4.54
N ASP A 218 -8.19 -5.24 5.79
CA ASP A 218 -7.20 -6.27 6.10
C ASP A 218 -7.61 -7.63 5.56
N LYS A 219 -6.59 -8.43 5.18
CA LYS A 219 -6.78 -9.81 4.72
C LYS A 219 -7.48 -10.65 5.78
N ASN A 220 -8.28 -11.60 5.31
CA ASN A 220 -9.06 -12.54 6.14
C ASN A 220 -10.30 -11.94 6.85
N ILE A 221 -10.66 -10.69 6.62
CA ILE A 221 -11.95 -10.17 7.09
C ILE A 221 -13.09 -10.78 6.28
N LEU A 222 -13.05 -10.69 4.94
CA LEU A 222 -14.12 -11.20 4.07
C LEU A 222 -14.25 -12.73 4.05
N PRO A 223 -13.13 -13.51 4.07
CA PRO A 223 -13.24 -14.96 4.23
C PRO A 223 -13.81 -15.42 5.56
N SER A 224 -13.91 -14.56 6.56
CA SER A 224 -14.53 -14.85 7.86
C SER A 224 -16.06 -14.82 7.83
N LYS A 225 -16.67 -14.62 6.66
CA LYS A 225 -18.12 -14.60 6.49
C LYS A 225 -18.77 -15.85 7.12
N LYS A 226 -19.74 -15.63 7.97
CA LYS A 226 -20.56 -16.64 8.62
C LYS A 226 -22.02 -16.41 8.26
N SER A 227 -22.83 -17.45 8.37
CA SER A 227 -24.26 -17.37 8.14
C SER A 227 -24.99 -17.84 9.39
N ASP A 228 -25.92 -17.03 9.89
CA ASP A 228 -26.82 -17.44 10.94
C ASP A 228 -28.11 -18.00 10.34
N ASN A 229 -28.29 -19.31 10.47
CA ASN A 229 -29.47 -20.04 10.08
C ASN A 229 -30.23 -20.57 11.32
N SER A 230 -30.01 -19.97 12.49
CA SER A 230 -30.63 -20.42 13.74
C SER A 230 -32.17 -20.18 13.70
N GLU A 231 -32.91 -21.02 14.43
CA GLU A 231 -34.38 -20.84 14.57
C GLU A 231 -34.76 -19.55 15.32
N ILE A 232 -33.77 -18.88 15.94
CA ILE A 232 -33.96 -17.61 16.67
C ILE A 232 -34.05 -16.44 15.68
N SER A 233 -33.33 -16.53 14.56
CA SER A 233 -33.43 -15.54 13.50
C SER A 233 -34.58 -15.87 12.58
N LYS A 234 -35.58 -14.95 12.45
CA LYS A 234 -36.71 -15.11 11.54
C LYS A 234 -36.34 -15.13 10.07
N THR A 235 -35.19 -14.61 9.74
CA THR A 235 -34.59 -14.58 8.39
C THR A 235 -33.10 -14.91 8.49
N PRO A 236 -32.61 -15.86 7.69
CA PRO A 236 -31.15 -16.10 7.63
C PRO A 236 -30.40 -14.83 7.21
N TYR A 237 -29.27 -14.56 7.85
CA TYR A 237 -28.40 -13.45 7.47
C TYR A 237 -26.95 -13.86 7.50
N ASP A 238 -26.15 -13.18 6.70
CA ASP A 238 -24.69 -13.32 6.68
C ASP A 238 -24.04 -12.24 7.53
N TYR A 239 -22.96 -12.57 8.23
CA TYR A 239 -22.24 -11.61 9.04
C TYR A 239 -20.71 -11.84 8.98
N TYR A 240 -19.96 -10.80 9.34
CA TYR A 240 -18.51 -10.83 9.47
C TYR A 240 -18.12 -10.52 10.91
N GLU A 241 -17.21 -11.31 11.49
CA GLU A 241 -16.60 -10.99 12.79
C GLU A 241 -15.33 -10.20 12.55
N ILE A 242 -15.33 -8.92 12.92
CA ILE A 242 -14.20 -8.02 12.73
C ILE A 242 -13.76 -7.55 14.11
N PHE A 243 -12.54 -7.90 14.50
CA PHE A 243 -11.98 -7.60 15.82
C PHE A 243 -11.23 -6.26 15.86
N ASP A 244 -11.06 -5.59 14.73
CA ASP A 244 -10.48 -4.25 14.62
C ASP A 244 -11.58 -3.23 14.34
N ASP A 245 -11.79 -2.31 15.28
CA ASP A 245 -12.85 -1.31 15.22
C ASP A 245 -12.73 -0.39 14.00
N ASN A 246 -11.49 -0.04 13.60
CA ASN A 246 -11.26 0.82 12.44
C ASN A 246 -11.62 0.10 11.14
N GLN A 247 -11.29 -1.17 11.03
CA GLN A 247 -11.63 -1.98 9.85
C GLN A 247 -13.15 -2.22 9.80
N ALA A 248 -13.78 -2.47 10.94
CA ALA A 248 -15.22 -2.66 11.05
C ALA A 248 -15.98 -1.39 10.64
N GLN A 249 -15.58 -0.24 11.17
CA GLN A 249 -16.17 1.04 10.82
C GLN A 249 -16.02 1.34 9.33
N LYS A 250 -14.82 1.18 8.79
CA LYS A 250 -14.49 1.44 7.39
C LYS A 250 -15.33 0.58 6.44
N LEU A 251 -15.46 -0.71 6.73
CA LEU A 251 -16.30 -1.61 5.93
C LEU A 251 -17.77 -1.22 6.02
N THR A 252 -18.27 -0.94 7.23
CA THR A 252 -19.68 -0.58 7.46
C THR A 252 -20.05 0.71 6.72
N GLU A 253 -19.24 1.76 6.83
CA GLU A 253 -19.45 3.03 6.14
C GLU A 253 -19.47 2.83 4.62
N PHE A 254 -18.51 2.09 4.07
CA PHE A 254 -18.46 1.83 2.63
C PHE A 254 -19.68 1.07 2.11
N VAL A 255 -20.12 0.03 2.84
CA VAL A 255 -21.30 -0.76 2.45
C VAL A 255 -22.57 0.08 2.55
N TRP A 256 -22.70 0.88 3.60
CA TRP A 256 -23.83 1.79 3.78
C TRP A 256 -23.97 2.80 2.62
N GLU A 257 -22.84 3.40 2.23
CA GLU A 257 -22.82 4.41 1.17
C GLU A 257 -23.06 3.84 -0.24
N ASN A 258 -22.75 2.57 -0.46
CA ASN A 258 -22.68 1.99 -1.80
C ASN A 258 -23.65 0.83 -2.06
N SER A 259 -24.47 0.44 -1.09
CA SER A 259 -25.51 -0.57 -1.26
C SER A 259 -26.92 -0.01 -0.95
N THR A 260 -27.95 -0.77 -1.29
CA THR A 260 -29.36 -0.42 -1.02
C THR A 260 -29.94 -1.16 0.19
N VAL A 261 -29.12 -1.93 0.90
CA VAL A 261 -29.54 -2.71 2.06
C VAL A 261 -29.19 -2.01 3.36
N GLU A 262 -30.02 -2.17 4.37
CA GLU A 262 -29.69 -1.75 5.73
C GLU A 262 -28.71 -2.75 6.33
N TRP A 263 -27.51 -2.27 6.64
CA TRP A 263 -26.53 -3.02 7.40
C TRP A 263 -26.57 -2.55 8.85
N GLY A 264 -26.84 -3.47 9.78
CA GLY A 264 -26.73 -3.23 11.21
C GLY A 264 -25.39 -3.78 11.71
N GLY A 265 -24.62 -2.96 12.39
CA GLY A 265 -23.45 -3.40 13.15
C GLY A 265 -23.75 -3.34 14.64
N ASP A 266 -23.82 -4.48 15.32
CA ASP A 266 -23.73 -4.51 16.78
C ASP A 266 -22.25 -4.46 17.15
N PHE A 267 -21.77 -3.29 17.55
CA PHE A 267 -20.45 -3.13 18.15
C PHE A 267 -20.51 -3.70 19.57
N CYS A 268 -20.25 -4.99 19.72
CA CYS A 268 -20.00 -5.58 21.03
C CYS A 268 -18.61 -5.17 21.51
N GLY A 269 -18.48 -4.00 22.11
CA GLY A 269 -17.31 -3.63 22.88
C GLY A 269 -17.25 -4.52 24.14
N TYR A 270 -16.28 -5.39 24.23
CA TYR A 270 -15.90 -6.00 25.51
C TYR A 270 -15.20 -4.91 26.34
N TYR A 271 -15.81 -4.51 27.46
CA TYR A 271 -15.20 -3.75 28.52
C TYR A 271 -14.24 -4.64 29.35
#